data_9131b937a25d2cafb4f07538bab369c0
#
_entry.id   9131b937a25d2cafb4f07538bab369c0
#
_cell.length_a   1.000
_cell.length_b   1.000
_cell.length_c   1.000
_cell.angle_alpha   90.00
_cell.angle_beta   90.00
_cell.angle_gamma   90.00
#
_symmetry.space_group_name_H-M   'P 1'
#
loop_
_entity.id
_entity.type
_entity.pdbx_description
1 polymer ?
#
loop_
_entity_poly.entity_id
_entity_poly.type
_entity_poly.pdbx_seq_one_letter_code
_entity_poly.pdbx_strand_id
1 'polypeptide(L)'
;RVPISSNGASTIYTDVDGVTSGGGTYLLQAMNYARNYWNGNLTQGGTRYPSPIIPGATCQLNFNILISDGQWNSHSSAMGVVRDMKDRLNVKTFAVGLGINTGNRSNYDSLATNGGTTTALYADTSGALLIAIRDAVQQAISSSLTFTTPAVMPELNKGGSIYQSTFKYAKNKEWEGSLKKYDLNTDGSFGNEKWDAAKQLNDTSPNSRKIWTADIGTKNTNNFTT
;
A
#
# COMPACT_ATOMS: atom_id res chain seq x y z
N ARG A 1 -7.16 1.94 -23.76
CA ARG A 1 -6.44 2.30 -22.52
C ARG A 1 -7.21 3.39 -21.79
N VAL A 2 -7.40 3.22 -20.50
CA VAL A 2 -8.25 4.09 -19.69
C VAL A 2 -7.39 4.79 -18.64
N PRO A 3 -7.36 6.13 -18.60
CA PRO A 3 -6.65 6.86 -17.55
C PRO A 3 -7.37 6.70 -16.20
N ILE A 4 -6.64 6.91 -15.11
CA ILE A 4 -7.22 6.90 -13.76
C ILE A 4 -8.23 8.06 -13.65
N SER A 5 -9.48 7.71 -13.37
CA SER A 5 -10.59 8.66 -13.23
C SER A 5 -11.70 8.06 -12.37
N SER A 6 -12.61 8.90 -11.87
CA SER A 6 -13.77 8.46 -11.10
C SER A 6 -14.71 7.52 -11.88
N ASN A 7 -14.76 7.65 -13.19
CA ASN A 7 -15.61 6.85 -14.09
C ASN A 7 -14.82 5.79 -14.86
N GLY A 8 -13.55 5.55 -14.50
CA GLY A 8 -12.66 4.62 -15.22
C GLY A 8 -13.15 3.18 -15.23
N ALA A 9 -13.85 2.74 -14.20
CA ALA A 9 -14.31 1.35 -14.08
C ALA A 9 -15.20 0.89 -15.22
N SER A 10 -16.19 1.69 -15.62
CA SER A 10 -17.10 1.35 -16.73
C SER A 10 -16.38 1.30 -18.08
N THR A 11 -15.44 2.22 -18.29
CA THR A 11 -14.63 2.25 -19.51
C THR A 11 -13.67 1.05 -19.57
N ILE A 12 -13.04 0.68 -18.43
CA ILE A 12 -12.21 -0.53 -18.36
C ILE A 12 -13.03 -1.77 -18.68
N TYR A 13 -14.25 -1.87 -18.14
CA TYR A 13 -15.12 -3.01 -18.41
C TYR A 13 -15.40 -3.17 -19.92
N THR A 14 -15.76 -2.07 -20.59
CA THR A 14 -16.03 -2.08 -22.04
C THR A 14 -14.76 -2.41 -22.84
N ASP A 15 -13.61 -1.84 -22.46
CA ASP A 15 -12.34 -2.10 -23.14
C ASP A 15 -11.90 -3.57 -22.99
N VAL A 16 -12.05 -4.15 -21.80
CA VAL A 16 -11.68 -5.55 -21.53
C VAL A 16 -12.60 -6.53 -22.25
N ASP A 17 -13.89 -6.24 -22.32
CA ASP A 17 -14.87 -7.08 -23.02
C ASP A 17 -14.62 -7.15 -24.55
N GLY A 18 -13.99 -6.11 -25.08
CA GLY A 18 -13.58 -6.05 -26.50
C GLY A 18 -12.22 -6.69 -26.81
N VAL A 19 -11.48 -7.18 -25.81
CA VAL A 19 -10.14 -7.74 -26.04
C VAL A 19 -10.22 -9.17 -26.56
N THR A 20 -9.59 -9.41 -27.72
CA THR A 20 -9.38 -10.77 -28.26
C THR A 20 -8.00 -11.31 -27.86
N SER A 21 -7.95 -12.58 -27.49
CA SER A 21 -6.68 -13.25 -27.15
C SER A 21 -5.80 -13.43 -28.40
N GLY A 22 -4.51 -13.17 -28.28
CA GLY A 22 -3.53 -13.39 -29.35
C GLY A 22 -2.23 -12.64 -29.14
N GLY A 23 -1.19 -13.07 -29.83
CA GLY A 23 0.15 -12.46 -29.78
C GLY A 23 1.03 -13.02 -28.67
N GLY A 24 2.18 -12.37 -28.47
CA GLY A 24 3.16 -12.72 -27.45
C GLY A 24 3.06 -11.84 -26.21
N THR A 25 3.78 -12.23 -25.14
CA THR A 25 3.82 -11.49 -23.87
C THR A 25 4.88 -10.37 -23.95
N TYR A 26 4.47 -9.16 -24.26
CA TYR A 26 5.35 -7.98 -24.39
C TYR A 26 5.41 -7.17 -23.07
N LEU A 27 5.78 -7.84 -21.99
CA LEU A 27 5.76 -7.25 -20.65
C LEU A 27 6.62 -6.00 -20.52
N LEU A 28 7.84 -6.01 -21.04
CA LEU A 28 8.74 -4.84 -20.99
C LEU A 28 8.07 -3.61 -21.60
N GLN A 29 7.39 -3.77 -22.73
CA GLN A 29 6.68 -2.68 -23.38
C GLN A 29 5.52 -2.18 -22.51
N ALA A 30 4.73 -3.08 -21.93
CA ALA A 30 3.64 -2.72 -21.01
C ALA A 30 4.15 -1.95 -19.79
N MET A 31 5.26 -2.40 -19.18
CA MET A 31 5.87 -1.71 -18.04
C MET A 31 6.44 -0.33 -18.42
N ASN A 32 7.03 -0.19 -19.60
CA ASN A 32 7.46 1.12 -20.11
C ASN A 32 6.27 2.08 -20.32
N TYR A 33 5.14 1.59 -20.83
CA TYR A 33 3.93 2.39 -20.93
C TYR A 33 3.42 2.82 -19.56
N ALA A 34 3.37 1.91 -18.58
CA ALA A 34 2.99 2.24 -17.21
C ALA A 34 3.90 3.31 -16.61
N ARG A 35 5.22 3.14 -16.74
CA ARG A 35 6.21 4.13 -16.26
C ARG A 35 6.00 5.50 -16.92
N ASN A 36 5.80 5.55 -18.24
CA ASN A 36 5.56 6.80 -18.94
C ASN A 36 4.25 7.47 -18.50
N TYR A 37 3.22 6.69 -18.21
CA TYR A 37 1.98 7.21 -17.62
C TYR A 37 2.21 7.83 -16.24
N TRP A 38 2.88 7.10 -15.34
CA TRP A 38 3.19 7.60 -14.01
C TRP A 38 4.08 8.85 -14.04
N ASN A 39 4.97 8.97 -15.01
CA ASN A 39 5.80 10.17 -15.22
C ASN A 39 5.07 11.33 -15.92
N GLY A 40 3.85 11.15 -16.42
CA GLY A 40 3.16 12.14 -17.24
C GLY A 40 3.76 12.33 -18.64
N ASN A 41 4.49 11.33 -19.12
CA ASN A 41 5.16 11.34 -20.44
C ASN A 41 4.47 10.42 -21.46
N LEU A 42 3.37 9.79 -21.09
CA LEU A 42 2.62 8.95 -21.99
C LEU A 42 1.88 9.81 -23.02
N THR A 43 2.15 9.57 -24.30
CA THR A 43 1.36 10.15 -25.40
C THR A 43 0.76 9.02 -26.24
N GLN A 44 -0.52 9.08 -26.53
CA GLN A 44 -1.21 8.10 -27.35
C GLN A 44 -2.29 8.78 -28.19
N GLY A 45 -2.34 8.48 -29.49
CA GLY A 45 -3.30 9.10 -30.39
C GLY A 45 -3.22 10.63 -30.42
N GLY A 46 -2.02 11.21 -30.25
CA GLY A 46 -1.82 12.67 -30.16
C GLY A 46 -2.18 13.28 -28.80
N THR A 47 -2.77 12.53 -27.88
CA THR A 47 -3.12 13.01 -26.54
C THR A 47 -2.03 12.65 -25.54
N ARG A 48 -1.54 13.65 -24.80
CA ARG A 48 -0.64 13.46 -23.67
C ARG A 48 -1.44 13.26 -22.39
N TYR A 49 -1.08 12.23 -21.63
CA TYR A 49 -1.68 11.92 -20.34
C TYR A 49 -0.82 12.50 -19.21
N PRO A 50 -1.37 13.37 -18.35
CA PRO A 50 -0.62 13.90 -17.20
C PRO A 50 -0.35 12.77 -16.20
N SER A 51 0.67 12.96 -15.36
CA SER A 51 0.92 12.04 -14.24
C SER A 51 -0.28 12.01 -13.29
N PRO A 52 -0.73 10.83 -12.85
CA PRO A 52 -1.75 10.73 -11.82
C PRO A 52 -1.20 11.00 -10.41
N ILE A 53 0.12 11.15 -10.25
CA ILE A 53 0.75 11.48 -8.97
C ILE A 53 0.50 12.95 -8.66
N ILE A 54 -0.16 13.22 -7.55
CA ILE A 54 -0.46 14.57 -7.10
C ILE A 54 0.77 15.11 -6.35
N PRO A 55 1.40 16.22 -6.83
CA PRO A 55 2.53 16.80 -6.13
C PRO A 55 2.18 17.19 -4.69
N GLY A 56 3.01 16.76 -3.72
CA GLY A 56 2.80 17.07 -2.30
C GLY A 56 1.77 16.18 -1.59
N ALA A 57 1.11 15.26 -2.26
CA ALA A 57 0.20 14.29 -1.62
C ALA A 57 1.00 13.15 -0.97
N THR A 58 1.31 13.28 0.31
CA THR A 58 2.10 12.28 1.07
C THR A 58 1.37 10.97 1.34
N CYS A 59 0.04 10.97 1.27
CA CYS A 59 -0.81 9.80 1.55
C CYS A 59 -1.34 9.12 0.29
N GLN A 60 -0.92 9.55 -0.90
CA GLN A 60 -1.35 8.92 -2.15
C GLN A 60 -0.65 7.57 -2.32
N LEU A 61 -1.46 6.50 -2.41
CA LEU A 61 -0.96 5.16 -2.73
C LEU A 61 -0.93 4.97 -4.24
N ASN A 62 0.24 4.66 -4.76
CA ASN A 62 0.45 4.42 -6.17
C ASN A 62 0.89 2.97 -6.39
N PHE A 63 0.15 2.24 -7.20
CA PHE A 63 0.53 0.87 -7.49
C PHE A 63 0.03 0.41 -8.87
N ASN A 64 0.76 -0.54 -9.44
CA ASN A 64 0.34 -1.31 -10.60
C ASN A 64 -0.09 -2.71 -10.15
N ILE A 65 -1.08 -3.28 -10.81
CA ILE A 65 -1.35 -4.71 -10.77
C ILE A 65 -1.09 -5.23 -12.18
N LEU A 66 -0.03 -6.03 -12.32
CA LEU A 66 0.29 -6.73 -13.54
C LEU A 66 -0.38 -8.10 -13.52
N ILE A 67 -1.17 -8.39 -14.54
CA ILE A 67 -1.78 -9.72 -14.74
C ILE A 67 -1.25 -10.28 -16.04
N SER A 68 -0.69 -11.49 -16.02
CA SER A 68 -0.15 -12.14 -17.22
C SER A 68 -0.27 -13.65 -17.09
N ASP A 69 -0.50 -14.30 -18.23
CA ASP A 69 -0.63 -15.77 -18.37
C ASP A 69 0.59 -16.41 -19.08
N GLY A 70 1.61 -15.61 -19.40
CA GLY A 70 2.74 -16.08 -20.19
C GLY A 70 4.10 -15.64 -19.67
N GLN A 71 5.11 -16.28 -20.22
CA GLN A 71 6.50 -15.88 -20.05
C GLN A 71 6.84 -14.76 -21.03
N TRP A 72 7.75 -13.91 -20.63
CA TRP A 72 8.24 -12.80 -21.45
C TRP A 72 9.76 -12.86 -21.61
N ASN A 73 10.26 -12.21 -22.66
CA ASN A 73 11.69 -11.99 -22.85
C ASN A 73 12.15 -10.71 -22.12
N SER A 74 13.47 -10.52 -22.00
CA SER A 74 14.06 -9.32 -21.39
C SER A 74 13.68 -9.13 -19.91
N HIS A 75 13.78 -10.22 -19.13
CA HIS A 75 13.43 -10.24 -17.71
C HIS A 75 14.12 -9.12 -16.90
N SER A 76 15.45 -8.98 -17.04
CA SER A 76 16.22 -7.97 -16.32
C SER A 76 15.78 -6.54 -16.64
N SER A 77 15.44 -6.27 -17.91
CA SER A 77 14.96 -4.95 -18.32
C SER A 77 13.60 -4.62 -17.73
N ALA A 78 12.68 -5.58 -17.72
CA ALA A 78 11.36 -5.39 -17.09
C ALA A 78 11.48 -5.14 -15.56
N MET A 79 12.35 -5.90 -14.87
CA MET A 79 12.66 -5.69 -13.46
C MET A 79 13.30 -4.32 -13.20
N GLY A 80 14.15 -3.84 -14.10
CA GLY A 80 14.71 -2.48 -14.05
C GLY A 80 13.64 -1.40 -14.12
N VAL A 81 12.63 -1.57 -14.96
CA VAL A 81 11.52 -0.61 -15.09
C VAL A 81 10.63 -0.58 -13.84
N VAL A 82 10.26 -1.73 -13.27
CA VAL A 82 9.44 -1.75 -12.05
C VAL A 82 10.21 -1.23 -10.84
N ARG A 83 11.52 -1.48 -10.77
CA ARG A 83 12.38 -0.90 -9.75
C ARG A 83 12.47 0.63 -9.87
N ASP A 84 12.64 1.15 -11.07
CA ASP A 84 12.64 2.59 -11.32
C ASP A 84 11.33 3.26 -10.89
N MET A 85 10.17 2.65 -11.20
CA MET A 85 8.87 3.12 -10.74
C MET A 85 8.76 3.11 -9.21
N LYS A 86 9.24 2.05 -8.55
CA LYS A 86 9.25 1.97 -7.09
C LYS A 86 10.15 3.03 -6.46
N ASP A 87 11.40 3.13 -6.92
CA ASP A 87 12.44 3.93 -6.26
C ASP A 87 12.28 5.43 -6.51
N ARG A 88 11.82 5.82 -7.71
CA ARG A 88 11.72 7.22 -8.12
C ARG A 88 10.32 7.80 -8.03
N LEU A 89 9.29 6.97 -8.20
CA LEU A 89 7.90 7.42 -8.27
C LEU A 89 7.04 6.93 -7.10
N ASN A 90 7.62 6.11 -6.21
CA ASN A 90 6.89 5.44 -5.13
C ASN A 90 5.67 4.65 -5.64
N VAL A 91 5.83 3.99 -6.79
CA VAL A 91 4.79 3.15 -7.41
C VAL A 91 5.16 1.70 -7.22
N LYS A 92 4.41 0.97 -6.41
CA LYS A 92 4.60 -0.48 -6.21
C LYS A 92 4.00 -1.27 -7.36
N THR A 93 4.56 -2.44 -7.66
CA THR A 93 4.03 -3.36 -8.67
C THR A 93 3.71 -4.71 -8.05
N PHE A 94 2.43 -5.10 -8.09
CA PHE A 94 1.96 -6.43 -7.75
C PHE A 94 1.93 -7.26 -9.04
N ALA A 95 2.51 -8.46 -9.01
CA ALA A 95 2.50 -9.39 -10.12
C ALA A 95 1.51 -10.52 -9.85
N VAL A 96 0.61 -10.77 -10.78
CA VAL A 96 -0.36 -11.87 -10.76
C VAL A 96 -0.12 -12.77 -11.97
N GLY A 97 0.26 -14.01 -11.71
CA GLY A 97 0.46 -15.02 -12.74
C GLY A 97 -0.77 -15.91 -12.88
N LEU A 98 -1.36 -15.95 -14.09
CA LEU A 98 -2.51 -16.79 -14.40
C LEU A 98 -2.04 -18.06 -15.13
N GLY A 99 -2.31 -19.25 -14.57
CA GLY A 99 -1.91 -20.51 -15.16
C GLY A 99 -0.40 -20.73 -15.27
N ILE A 100 0.41 -20.04 -14.44
CA ILE A 100 1.86 -20.12 -14.48
C ILE A 100 2.36 -21.38 -13.77
N ASN A 101 3.05 -22.23 -14.51
CA ASN A 101 3.67 -23.41 -13.94
C ASN A 101 4.80 -23.06 -12.95
N THR A 102 5.08 -23.96 -12.00
CA THR A 102 6.03 -23.72 -10.91
C THR A 102 7.44 -23.36 -11.38
N GLY A 103 7.91 -23.93 -12.51
CA GLY A 103 9.24 -23.64 -13.06
C GLY A 103 9.44 -22.19 -13.53
N ASN A 104 8.34 -21.49 -13.81
CA ASN A 104 8.36 -20.13 -14.35
C ASN A 104 7.99 -19.07 -13.29
N ARG A 105 7.62 -19.47 -12.08
CA ARG A 105 7.19 -18.56 -11.01
C ARG A 105 8.30 -17.62 -10.54
N SER A 106 9.55 -18.07 -10.56
CA SER A 106 10.69 -17.25 -10.11
C SER A 106 10.82 -15.90 -10.82
N ASN A 107 10.43 -15.81 -12.09
CA ASN A 107 10.45 -14.55 -12.83
C ASN A 107 9.37 -13.58 -12.31
N TYR A 108 8.18 -14.08 -12.01
CA TYR A 108 7.08 -13.29 -11.44
C TYR A 108 7.40 -12.82 -10.02
N ASP A 109 7.97 -13.70 -9.19
CA ASP A 109 8.40 -13.38 -7.83
C ASP A 109 9.50 -12.31 -7.84
N SER A 110 10.46 -12.43 -8.76
CA SER A 110 11.51 -11.43 -8.95
C SER A 110 10.94 -10.10 -9.40
N LEU A 111 9.92 -10.10 -10.28
CA LEU A 111 9.25 -8.88 -10.72
C LEU A 111 8.52 -8.20 -9.55
N ALA A 112 7.77 -8.96 -8.75
CA ALA A 112 7.08 -8.48 -7.57
C ALA A 112 8.06 -7.87 -6.55
N THR A 113 9.13 -8.58 -6.22
CA THR A 113 10.16 -8.12 -5.27
C THR A 113 10.85 -6.84 -5.75
N ASN A 114 11.25 -6.77 -7.02
CA ASN A 114 11.81 -5.54 -7.60
C ASN A 114 10.79 -4.40 -7.66
N GLY A 115 9.49 -4.73 -7.81
CA GLY A 115 8.39 -3.78 -7.76
C GLY A 115 7.99 -3.33 -6.35
N GLY A 116 8.67 -3.81 -5.30
CA GLY A 116 8.42 -3.38 -3.92
C GLY A 116 7.30 -4.13 -3.21
N THR A 117 6.95 -5.32 -3.69
CA THR A 117 6.04 -6.27 -3.03
C THR A 117 6.82 -7.51 -2.60
N THR A 118 6.19 -8.45 -1.87
CA THR A 118 6.91 -9.61 -1.32
C THR A 118 7.11 -10.72 -2.35
N THR A 119 6.00 -11.25 -2.88
CA THR A 119 5.98 -12.34 -3.87
C THR A 119 4.86 -12.07 -4.87
N ALA A 120 4.92 -12.75 -6.01
CA ALA A 120 3.80 -12.74 -6.94
C ALA A 120 2.62 -13.55 -6.40
N LEU A 121 1.43 -13.22 -6.86
CA LEU A 121 0.21 -13.97 -6.62
C LEU A 121 -0.07 -14.88 -7.82
N TYR A 122 -0.61 -16.07 -7.56
CA TYR A 122 -0.85 -17.05 -8.62
C TYR A 122 -2.30 -17.49 -8.62
N ALA A 123 -2.83 -17.66 -9.81
CA ALA A 123 -4.21 -18.08 -10.03
C ALA A 123 -4.28 -19.07 -11.21
N ASP A 124 -4.96 -20.19 -11.03
CA ASP A 124 -5.16 -21.19 -12.08
C ASP A 124 -6.59 -21.19 -12.62
N THR A 125 -7.47 -20.41 -12.03
CA THR A 125 -8.87 -20.26 -12.42
C THR A 125 -9.32 -18.79 -12.30
N SER A 126 -10.44 -18.44 -12.94
CA SER A 126 -11.04 -17.12 -12.84
C SER A 126 -11.43 -16.74 -11.40
N GLY A 127 -11.91 -17.70 -10.61
CA GLY A 127 -12.21 -17.47 -9.20
C GLY A 127 -10.94 -17.19 -8.38
N ALA A 128 -9.86 -17.94 -8.60
CA ALA A 128 -8.57 -17.69 -7.96
C ALA A 128 -7.96 -16.33 -8.41
N LEU A 129 -8.15 -15.94 -9.68
CA LEU A 129 -7.72 -14.62 -10.16
C LEU A 129 -8.41 -13.49 -9.43
N LEU A 130 -9.73 -13.60 -9.20
CA LEU A 130 -10.47 -12.59 -8.43
C LEU A 130 -9.93 -12.46 -7.00
N ILE A 131 -9.60 -13.59 -6.37
CA ILE A 131 -8.99 -13.62 -5.03
C ILE A 131 -7.61 -12.95 -5.08
N ALA A 132 -6.75 -13.30 -6.03
CA ALA A 132 -5.43 -12.73 -6.18
C ALA A 132 -5.45 -11.22 -6.40
N ILE A 133 -6.36 -10.70 -7.24
CA ILE A 133 -6.55 -9.25 -7.44
C ILE A 133 -7.00 -8.58 -6.14
N ARG A 134 -7.95 -9.21 -5.43
CA ARG A 134 -8.42 -8.69 -4.12
C ARG A 134 -7.29 -8.63 -3.11
N ASP A 135 -6.46 -9.66 -3.04
CA ASP A 135 -5.31 -9.73 -2.14
C ASP A 135 -4.26 -8.67 -2.49
N ALA A 136 -3.98 -8.44 -3.78
CA ALA A 136 -3.09 -7.38 -4.22
C ALA A 136 -3.59 -5.99 -3.77
N VAL A 137 -4.87 -5.69 -3.98
CA VAL A 137 -5.50 -4.43 -3.53
C VAL A 137 -5.47 -4.32 -2.01
N GLN A 138 -5.76 -5.40 -1.30
CA GLN A 138 -5.74 -5.42 0.16
C GLN A 138 -4.32 -5.20 0.72
N GLN A 139 -3.30 -5.82 0.13
CA GLN A 139 -1.90 -5.59 0.48
C GLN A 139 -1.48 -4.14 0.22
N ALA A 140 -1.91 -3.56 -0.91
CA ALA A 140 -1.65 -2.15 -1.22
C ALA A 140 -2.22 -1.23 -0.15
N ILE A 141 -3.49 -1.43 0.24
CA ILE A 141 -4.18 -0.63 1.27
C ILE A 141 -3.58 -0.86 2.66
N SER A 142 -3.29 -2.12 3.01
CA SER A 142 -2.76 -2.48 4.34
C SER A 142 -1.34 -1.99 4.57
N SER A 143 -0.59 -1.74 3.51
CA SER A 143 0.76 -1.17 3.59
C SER A 143 0.75 0.34 3.89
N SER A 144 -0.41 0.99 3.85
CA SER A 144 -0.58 2.39 4.19
C SER A 144 -1.02 2.50 5.65
N LEU A 145 -0.09 2.89 6.49
CA LEU A 145 -0.43 3.38 7.82
C LEU A 145 -1.05 4.77 7.66
N THR A 146 -2.25 4.95 8.19
CA THR A 146 -2.83 6.29 8.27
C THR A 146 -2.23 6.97 9.50
N PHE A 147 -1.45 8.01 9.26
CA PHE A 147 -0.85 8.80 10.34
C PHE A 147 -1.75 10.00 10.62
N THR A 148 -2.01 10.25 11.89
CA THR A 148 -2.48 11.56 12.33
C THR A 148 -1.28 12.51 12.44
N THR A 149 -1.52 13.82 12.35
CA THR A 149 -0.47 14.81 12.60
C THR A 149 0.10 14.59 14.00
N PRO A 150 1.44 14.43 14.16
CA PRO A 150 2.04 14.27 15.46
C PRO A 150 1.70 15.43 16.38
N ALA A 151 1.26 15.15 17.59
CA ALA A 151 1.09 16.15 18.61
C ALA A 151 2.43 16.38 19.31
N VAL A 152 2.96 17.58 19.17
CA VAL A 152 4.17 18.03 19.87
C VAL A 152 3.74 18.70 21.17
N MET A 153 4.17 18.16 22.30
CA MET A 153 4.04 18.81 23.59
C MET A 153 5.41 19.41 23.98
N PRO A 154 5.63 20.70 23.80
CA PRO A 154 6.86 21.36 24.24
C PRO A 154 6.84 21.47 25.76
N GLU A 155 7.63 20.69 26.44
CA GLU A 155 8.02 21.01 27.81
C GLU A 155 9.17 22.00 27.76
N LEU A 156 8.92 23.23 28.15
CA LEU A 156 9.82 24.39 28.03
C LEU A 156 11.19 24.25 28.71
N ASN A 157 11.44 23.18 29.49
CA ASN A 157 12.67 23.03 30.26
C ASN A 157 13.33 21.64 30.29
N LYS A 158 12.84 20.60 29.59
CA LYS A 158 13.37 19.23 29.75
C LYS A 158 13.42 18.38 28.46
N GLY A 159 13.55 18.97 27.30
CA GLY A 159 13.42 18.22 26.05
C GLY A 159 11.96 17.86 25.76
N GLY A 160 11.49 18.17 24.57
CA GLY A 160 10.13 17.93 24.17
C GLY A 160 9.84 16.42 23.95
N SER A 161 8.57 16.08 23.95
CA SER A 161 8.11 14.76 23.55
C SER A 161 7.17 14.89 22.34
N ILE A 162 7.28 13.95 21.41
CA ILE A 162 6.37 13.84 20.28
C ILE A 162 5.46 12.65 20.55
N TYR A 163 4.15 12.85 20.41
CA TYR A 163 3.16 11.79 20.45
C TYR A 163 2.61 11.57 19.04
N GLN A 164 2.66 10.34 18.57
CA GLN A 164 2.16 9.95 17.26
C GLN A 164 1.14 8.84 17.41
N SER A 165 -0.07 9.09 16.95
CA SER A 165 -1.09 8.05 16.79
C SER A 165 -1.04 7.50 15.37
N THR A 166 -1.19 6.19 15.26
CA THR A 166 -1.27 5.48 13.98
C THR A 166 -2.39 4.46 14.07
N PHE A 167 -3.00 4.15 12.94
CA PHE A 167 -3.88 2.99 12.86
C PHE A 167 -3.63 2.23 11.56
N LYS A 168 -3.81 0.92 11.63
CA LYS A 168 -3.72 0.03 10.49
C LYS A 168 -5.11 -0.48 10.16
N TYR A 169 -5.58 -0.17 8.97
CA TYR A 169 -6.84 -0.69 8.48
C TYR A 169 -6.74 -2.19 8.23
N ALA A 170 -7.71 -2.96 8.71
CA ALA A 170 -7.88 -4.36 8.37
C ALA A 170 -9.34 -4.61 7.98
N LYS A 171 -9.53 -5.23 6.80
CA LYS A 171 -10.88 -5.60 6.34
C LYS A 171 -11.36 -6.82 7.14
N ASN A 172 -12.58 -6.74 7.68
CA ASN A 172 -13.23 -7.80 8.48
C ASN A 172 -12.50 -8.15 9.78
N LYS A 173 -11.64 -7.27 10.28
CA LYS A 173 -10.99 -7.34 11.59
C LYS A 173 -11.05 -5.99 12.25
N GLU A 174 -10.86 -5.94 13.54
CA GLU A 174 -10.66 -4.69 14.26
C GLU A 174 -9.41 -3.98 13.75
N TRP A 175 -9.47 -2.65 13.71
CA TRP A 175 -8.33 -1.84 13.30
C TRP A 175 -7.30 -1.82 14.42
N GLU A 176 -6.05 -2.09 14.07
CA GLU A 176 -4.95 -1.99 15.00
C GLU A 176 -4.54 -0.52 15.16
N GLY A 177 -4.74 0.01 16.36
CA GLY A 177 -4.32 1.35 16.73
C GLY A 177 -3.06 1.33 17.58
N SER A 178 -2.21 2.33 17.46
CA SER A 178 -1.07 2.55 18.34
C SER A 178 -0.91 4.03 18.65
N LEU A 179 -0.50 4.33 19.87
CA LEU A 179 -0.06 5.65 20.29
C LEU A 179 1.38 5.49 20.81
N LYS A 180 2.31 6.19 20.17
CA LYS A 180 3.73 6.15 20.51
C LYS A 180 4.24 7.48 21.02
N LYS A 181 5.15 7.44 21.98
CA LYS A 181 5.89 8.60 22.48
C LYS A 181 7.35 8.49 22.05
N TYR A 182 7.88 9.55 21.50
CA TYR A 182 9.27 9.68 21.11
C TYR A 182 9.93 10.86 21.83
N ASP A 183 11.25 10.81 21.98
CA ASP A 183 12.02 12.01 22.29
C ASP A 183 11.93 12.98 21.11
N LEU A 184 11.97 14.27 21.40
CA LEU A 184 12.15 15.32 20.41
C LEU A 184 13.61 15.73 20.41
N ASN A 185 14.28 15.56 19.27
CA ASN A 185 15.64 16.06 19.09
C ASN A 185 15.65 17.58 18.96
N THR A 186 16.80 18.19 19.20
CA THR A 186 16.96 19.66 19.12
C THR A 186 16.72 20.24 17.72
N ASP A 187 16.83 19.42 16.69
CA ASP A 187 16.53 19.76 15.29
C ASP A 187 15.05 19.57 14.92
N GLY A 188 14.20 19.16 15.88
CA GLY A 188 12.78 18.91 15.67
C GLY A 188 12.46 17.52 15.10
N SER A 189 13.46 16.66 14.91
CA SER A 189 13.25 15.30 14.42
C SER A 189 12.84 14.33 15.54
N PHE A 190 12.29 13.18 15.13
CA PHE A 190 11.97 12.08 16.05
C PHE A 190 13.27 11.48 16.60
N GLY A 191 13.38 11.43 17.93
CA GLY A 191 14.41 10.71 18.64
C GLY A 191 13.98 9.26 18.95
N ASN A 192 14.47 8.71 20.06
CA ASN A 192 14.18 7.35 20.45
C ASN A 192 12.72 7.14 20.85
N GLU A 193 12.13 6.00 20.45
CA GLU A 193 10.83 5.55 20.96
C GLU A 193 10.96 5.26 22.46
N LYS A 194 10.14 5.92 23.27
CA LYS A 194 10.11 5.76 24.73
C LYS A 194 8.94 4.88 25.17
N TRP A 195 7.88 4.84 24.40
CA TRP A 195 6.65 4.23 24.83
C TRP A 195 5.75 3.91 23.65
N ASP A 196 5.13 2.73 23.67
CA ASP A 196 4.12 2.27 22.73
C ASP A 196 2.92 1.74 23.51
N ALA A 197 1.77 2.42 23.40
CA ALA A 197 0.56 2.09 24.14
C ALA A 197 0.01 0.71 23.76
N ALA A 198 0.02 0.36 22.48
CA ALA A 198 -0.48 -0.93 22.02
C ALA A 198 0.37 -2.07 22.57
N LYS A 199 1.70 -1.91 22.56
CA LYS A 199 2.60 -2.89 23.13
C LYS A 199 2.39 -3.05 24.64
N GLN A 200 2.31 -1.94 25.36
CA GLN A 200 2.05 -2.00 26.82
C GLN A 200 0.70 -2.63 27.16
N LEU A 201 -0.33 -2.33 26.37
CA LEU A 201 -1.64 -2.94 26.56
C LEU A 201 -1.60 -4.45 26.31
N ASN A 202 -0.89 -4.90 25.27
CA ASN A 202 -0.75 -6.33 24.98
C ASN A 202 0.07 -7.06 26.06
N ASP A 203 1.08 -6.40 26.63
CA ASP A 203 1.93 -6.95 27.68
C ASP A 203 1.21 -6.95 29.05
N THR A 204 0.09 -6.22 29.17
CA THR A 204 -0.69 -6.16 30.42
C THR A 204 -1.79 -7.24 30.43
N SER A 205 -1.76 -8.10 31.47
CA SER A 205 -2.79 -9.11 31.67
C SER A 205 -4.19 -8.47 31.68
N PRO A 206 -5.20 -9.05 31.01
CA PRO A 206 -6.56 -8.51 30.98
C PRO A 206 -7.12 -8.17 32.37
N ASN A 207 -6.86 -9.02 33.34
CA ASN A 207 -7.35 -8.83 34.72
C ASN A 207 -6.63 -7.71 35.51
N SER A 208 -5.52 -7.20 34.99
CA SER A 208 -4.75 -6.11 35.61
C SER A 208 -5.04 -4.75 34.96
N ARG A 209 -5.84 -4.73 33.89
CA ARG A 209 -6.17 -3.51 33.16
C ARG A 209 -7.15 -2.66 33.96
N LYS A 210 -6.83 -1.37 34.10
CA LYS A 210 -7.75 -0.39 34.67
C LYS A 210 -8.49 0.28 33.52
N ILE A 211 -9.78 0.00 33.40
CA ILE A 211 -10.63 0.57 32.36
C ILE A 211 -11.52 1.64 33.01
N TRP A 212 -11.37 2.87 32.55
CA TRP A 212 -12.11 4.02 33.06
C TRP A 212 -13.20 4.43 32.07
N THR A 213 -14.35 4.74 32.57
CA THR A 213 -15.43 5.36 31.78
C THR A 213 -16.01 6.55 32.55
N ALA A 214 -16.66 7.46 31.84
CA ALA A 214 -17.43 8.53 32.44
C ALA A 214 -18.87 8.05 32.67
N ASP A 215 -19.39 8.26 33.86
CA ASP A 215 -20.81 8.11 34.13
C ASP A 215 -21.50 9.38 33.61
N ILE A 216 -22.30 9.24 32.56
CA ILE A 216 -22.99 10.36 31.92
C ILE A 216 -24.01 11.00 32.85
N GLY A 217 -24.61 10.22 33.78
CA GLY A 217 -25.63 10.68 34.75
C GLY A 217 -25.03 11.52 35.86
N THR A 218 -23.88 11.13 36.40
CA THR A 218 -23.24 11.77 37.57
C THR A 218 -22.04 12.62 37.21
N LYS A 219 -21.58 12.56 35.98
CA LYS A 219 -20.29 13.14 35.48
C LYS A 219 -19.06 12.65 36.26
N ASN A 220 -19.16 11.52 36.93
CA ASN A 220 -18.05 10.87 37.61
C ASN A 220 -17.38 9.85 36.70
N THR A 221 -16.13 9.54 37.00
CA THR A 221 -15.37 8.47 36.30
C THR A 221 -15.54 7.18 37.10
N ASN A 222 -15.92 6.11 36.39
CA ASN A 222 -16.01 4.77 36.96
C ASN A 222 -14.95 3.87 36.41
N ASN A 223 -14.41 2.97 37.23
CA ASN A 223 -13.51 1.93 36.81
C ASN A 223 -14.33 0.65 36.53
N PHE A 224 -14.23 0.10 35.31
CA PHE A 224 -14.77 -1.23 35.05
C PHE A 224 -13.87 -2.28 35.72
N THR A 225 -14.40 -2.95 36.70
CA THR A 225 -13.81 -4.19 37.22
C THR A 225 -14.49 -5.36 36.55
N THR A 226 -13.70 -6.22 35.93
CA THR A 226 -14.16 -7.51 35.43
C THR A 226 -14.49 -8.46 36.55
#